data_43f1b8783d7f98c274229c2a7ba4242a
#
_entry.id   43f1b8783d7f98c274229c2a7ba4242a
#
_cell.length_a   1.000
_cell.length_b   1.000
_cell.length_c   1.000
_cell.angle_alpha   90.00
_cell.angle_beta   90.00
_cell.angle_gamma   90.00
#
_symmetry.space_group_name_H-M   'P 1'
#
loop_
_entity.id
_entity.type
_entity.pdbx_description
1 polymer ?
#
loop_
_entity_poly.entity_id
_entity_poly.type
_entity_poly.pdbx_seq_one_letter_code
_entity_poly.pdbx_strand_id
1 'polypeptide(L)'
;MNALNTESKDNTVEKESKIQTKLVECVQTLYISDNVDEAINRLLQIIGEFYNAERCYIFEFDNDMNIIHNTYEWCAQGVESELEMLKNVEMSVIERWLYYFETKGEFYINSLSSEVSIDSPEFQILDIQGIKSLMAAPLRDNKLVGFMGVDNPQENTDSLILMRLVSAFVVNDMQKRETLEQRILRAIGNTYVSMNMVNFREDSQTEIKHFDVVAKYVSRTHGVAEMMRSAMTALTDEETRASTLEFTDLTTAPERLRDVSVLSHDFHSKNHWCRCSFYVMNRDENGSVIDAIFAVQYIDKEKKKELEYSRALKRALENQ
;
A
#
# COMPACT_ATOMS: atom_id res chain seq x y z
N MET A 1 22.13 -40.74 35.94
CA MET A 1 22.10 -40.43 34.48
C MET A 1 20.68 -40.46 33.85
N ASN A 2 19.70 -41.18 34.40
CA ASN A 2 18.36 -41.27 33.79
C ASN A 2 17.41 -40.07 34.07
N ALA A 3 17.56 -39.32 35.15
CA ALA A 3 16.63 -38.23 35.51
C ALA A 3 16.86 -36.98 34.61
N LEU A 4 18.09 -36.60 34.30
CA LEU A 4 18.42 -35.46 33.43
C LEU A 4 17.95 -35.66 31.98
N ASN A 5 17.91 -36.91 31.49
CA ASN A 5 17.40 -37.23 30.14
C ASN A 5 15.87 -37.19 30.03
N THR A 6 15.14 -37.35 31.13
CA THR A 6 13.66 -37.35 31.17
C THR A 6 13.17 -35.89 31.21
N GLU A 7 13.75 -35.01 32.04
CA GLU A 7 13.40 -33.59 32.10
C GLU A 7 13.70 -32.86 30.79
N SER A 8 14.82 -33.19 30.13
CA SER A 8 15.16 -32.58 28.80
C SER A 8 14.17 -33.01 27.70
N LYS A 9 13.67 -34.24 27.72
CA LYS A 9 12.65 -34.72 26.76
C LYS A 9 11.26 -34.13 27.04
N ASP A 10 10.86 -34.01 28.29
CA ASP A 10 9.57 -33.44 28.66
C ASP A 10 9.53 -31.93 28.28
N ASN A 11 10.61 -31.19 28.49
CA ASN A 11 10.72 -29.78 28.07
C ASN A 11 10.66 -29.59 26.55
N THR A 12 11.25 -30.52 25.79
CA THR A 12 11.23 -30.45 24.32
C THR A 12 9.82 -30.72 23.78
N VAL A 13 9.13 -31.72 24.32
CA VAL A 13 7.75 -32.11 23.94
C VAL A 13 6.77 -30.96 24.28
N GLU A 14 6.90 -30.35 25.45
CA GLU A 14 6.06 -29.22 25.85
C GLU A 14 6.25 -28.02 24.93
N LYS A 15 7.51 -27.70 24.55
CA LYS A 15 7.84 -26.63 23.63
C LYS A 15 7.28 -26.87 22.22
N GLU A 16 7.42 -28.09 21.69
CA GLU A 16 6.83 -28.47 20.39
C GLU A 16 5.31 -28.33 20.41
N SER A 17 4.64 -28.77 21.50
CA SER A 17 3.20 -28.64 21.68
C SER A 17 2.75 -27.17 21.71
N LYS A 18 3.49 -26.27 22.37
CA LYS A 18 3.21 -24.82 22.37
C LYS A 18 3.33 -24.22 20.96
N ILE A 19 4.38 -24.57 20.22
CA ILE A 19 4.57 -24.11 18.85
C ILE A 19 3.43 -24.59 17.94
N GLN A 20 3.04 -25.86 18.03
CA GLN A 20 1.93 -26.42 17.24
C GLN A 20 0.61 -25.69 17.55
N THR A 21 0.31 -25.45 18.82
CA THR A 21 -0.89 -24.72 19.24
C THR A 21 -0.91 -23.31 18.67
N LYS A 22 0.21 -22.59 18.76
CA LYS A 22 0.31 -21.24 18.22
C LYS A 22 0.26 -21.20 16.69
N LEU A 23 0.85 -22.19 16.02
CA LEU A 23 0.74 -22.33 14.57
C LEU A 23 -0.72 -22.50 14.12
N VAL A 24 -1.48 -23.37 14.80
CA VAL A 24 -2.90 -23.56 14.50
C VAL A 24 -3.68 -22.27 14.73
N GLU A 25 -3.42 -21.54 15.81
CA GLU A 25 -4.05 -20.23 16.09
C GLU A 25 -3.76 -19.22 14.98
N CYS A 26 -2.50 -19.11 14.52
CA CYS A 26 -2.10 -18.26 13.41
C CYS A 26 -2.83 -18.61 12.11
N VAL A 27 -2.85 -19.90 11.74
CA VAL A 27 -3.51 -20.35 10.50
C VAL A 27 -5.02 -20.13 10.56
N GLN A 28 -5.67 -20.39 11.69
CA GLN A 28 -7.08 -20.10 11.88
C GLN A 28 -7.39 -18.61 11.73
N THR A 29 -6.55 -17.73 12.28
CA THR A 29 -6.70 -16.28 12.18
C THR A 29 -6.70 -15.83 10.71
N LEU A 30 -5.75 -16.33 9.90
CA LEU A 30 -5.66 -16.02 8.48
C LEU A 30 -6.82 -16.61 7.65
N TYR A 31 -7.34 -17.78 8.06
CA TYR A 31 -8.40 -18.47 7.32
C TYR A 31 -9.81 -17.90 7.57
N ILE A 32 -10.07 -17.43 8.80
CA ILE A 32 -11.42 -17.00 9.23
C ILE A 32 -11.69 -15.53 8.86
N SER A 33 -10.66 -14.71 8.75
CA SER A 33 -10.83 -13.28 8.50
C SER A 33 -11.08 -12.98 7.02
N ASP A 34 -12.12 -12.22 6.73
CA ASP A 34 -12.39 -11.66 5.40
C ASP A 34 -11.50 -10.43 5.11
N ASN A 35 -10.89 -9.85 6.12
CA ASN A 35 -9.99 -8.71 6.03
C ASN A 35 -8.54 -9.16 6.26
N VAL A 36 -7.73 -9.10 5.19
CA VAL A 36 -6.33 -9.52 5.21
C VAL A 36 -5.49 -8.70 6.19
N ASP A 37 -5.69 -7.38 6.25
CA ASP A 37 -4.92 -6.49 7.12
C ASP A 37 -5.20 -6.76 8.61
N GLU A 38 -6.46 -6.99 8.97
CA GLU A 38 -6.84 -7.38 10.34
C GLU A 38 -6.27 -8.75 10.72
N ALA A 39 -6.29 -9.69 9.78
CA ALA A 39 -5.72 -11.01 9.98
C ALA A 39 -4.22 -10.97 10.24
N ILE A 40 -3.48 -10.21 9.42
CA ILE A 40 -2.03 -10.04 9.58
C ILE A 40 -1.70 -9.34 10.91
N ASN A 41 -2.40 -8.26 11.28
CA ASN A 41 -2.18 -7.57 12.56
C ASN A 41 -2.43 -8.49 13.75
N ARG A 42 -3.49 -9.29 13.72
CA ARG A 42 -3.78 -10.26 14.76
C ARG A 42 -2.72 -11.37 14.84
N LEU A 43 -2.23 -11.82 13.69
CA LEU A 43 -1.14 -12.78 13.61
C LEU A 43 0.15 -12.23 14.21
N LEU A 44 0.52 -10.97 13.92
CA LEU A 44 1.69 -10.32 14.51
C LEU A 44 1.56 -10.22 16.05
N GLN A 45 0.36 -9.95 16.56
CA GLN A 45 0.09 -9.99 17.99
C GLN A 45 0.37 -11.38 18.58
N ILE A 46 -0.15 -12.46 17.98
CA ILE A 46 0.04 -13.83 18.45
C ILE A 46 1.54 -14.19 18.50
N ILE A 47 2.30 -13.77 17.47
CA ILE A 47 3.74 -14.02 17.38
C ILE A 47 4.49 -13.16 18.39
N GLY A 48 4.20 -11.87 18.49
CA GLY A 48 4.83 -10.97 19.48
C GLY A 48 4.62 -11.45 20.92
N GLU A 49 3.40 -11.85 21.26
CA GLU A 49 3.07 -12.44 22.58
C GLU A 49 3.79 -13.78 22.81
N PHE A 50 3.94 -14.63 21.78
CA PHE A 50 4.66 -15.91 21.90
C PHE A 50 6.14 -15.72 22.23
N TYR A 51 6.78 -14.70 21.66
CA TYR A 51 8.18 -14.36 21.92
C TYR A 51 8.34 -13.40 23.11
N ASN A 52 7.24 -12.95 23.72
CA ASN A 52 7.23 -11.88 24.73
C ASN A 52 8.10 -10.70 24.26
N ALA A 53 7.84 -10.26 23.04
CA ALA A 53 8.60 -9.24 22.33
C ALA A 53 7.98 -7.84 22.51
N GLU A 54 8.77 -6.79 22.33
CA GLU A 54 8.28 -5.41 22.32
C GLU A 54 7.52 -5.07 21.05
N ARG A 55 8.02 -5.52 19.88
CA ARG A 55 7.37 -5.36 18.57
C ARG A 55 7.42 -6.65 17.77
N CYS A 56 6.43 -6.80 16.90
CA CYS A 56 6.44 -7.80 15.84
C CYS A 56 5.98 -7.12 14.54
N TYR A 57 6.72 -7.30 13.44
CA TYR A 57 6.54 -6.51 12.24
C TYR A 57 6.78 -7.30 10.95
N ILE A 58 6.30 -6.72 9.84
CA ILE A 58 6.58 -7.17 8.48
C ILE A 58 7.19 -6.00 7.70
N PHE A 59 8.33 -6.26 7.07
CA PHE A 59 8.90 -5.41 6.04
C PHE A 59 8.73 -6.05 4.67
N GLU A 60 8.23 -5.28 3.72
CA GLU A 60 8.15 -5.65 2.31
C GLU A 60 9.24 -4.95 1.51
N PHE A 61 9.77 -5.61 0.50
CA PHE A 61 10.77 -5.06 -0.41
C PHE A 61 10.08 -4.45 -1.62
N ASP A 62 10.58 -3.31 -2.11
CA ASP A 62 10.16 -2.76 -3.37
C ASP A 62 10.60 -3.67 -4.55
N ASN A 63 10.03 -3.44 -5.73
CA ASN A 63 10.30 -4.28 -6.90
C ASN A 63 11.77 -4.26 -7.33
N ASP A 64 12.46 -3.15 -7.10
CA ASP A 64 13.86 -2.92 -7.49
C ASP A 64 14.85 -3.31 -6.39
N MET A 65 14.36 -3.75 -5.22
CA MET A 65 15.14 -4.12 -4.04
C MET A 65 16.07 -2.98 -3.55
N ASN A 66 15.61 -1.75 -3.62
CA ASN A 66 16.34 -0.57 -3.15
C ASN A 66 15.80 -0.05 -1.80
N ILE A 67 14.51 -0.23 -1.57
CA ILE A 67 13.79 0.28 -0.40
C ILE A 67 13.06 -0.87 0.29
N ILE A 68 13.00 -0.81 1.61
CA ILE A 68 12.16 -1.67 2.44
C ILE A 68 11.10 -0.82 3.13
N HIS A 69 9.92 -1.36 3.25
CA HIS A 69 8.76 -0.70 3.85
C HIS A 69 8.28 -1.49 5.04
N ASN A 70 8.21 -0.88 6.24
CA ASN A 70 7.46 -1.45 7.35
C ASN A 70 5.97 -1.33 7.02
N THR A 71 5.33 -2.44 6.66
CA THR A 71 3.93 -2.46 6.20
C THR A 71 2.94 -2.88 7.28
N TYR A 72 3.40 -3.65 8.25
CA TYR A 72 2.61 -4.08 9.40
C TYR A 72 3.46 -4.09 10.67
N GLU A 73 2.87 -3.63 11.77
CA GLU A 73 3.53 -3.63 13.07
C GLU A 73 2.53 -3.83 14.20
N TRP A 74 2.83 -4.73 15.10
CA TRP A 74 2.20 -4.85 16.39
C TRP A 74 3.20 -4.44 17.47
N CYS A 75 2.73 -3.65 18.46
CA CYS A 75 3.51 -3.21 19.61
C CYS A 75 2.90 -3.74 20.91
N ALA A 76 3.75 -4.16 21.83
CA ALA A 76 3.34 -4.50 23.20
C ALA A 76 2.84 -3.23 23.93
N GLN A 77 2.10 -3.45 25.01
CA GLN A 77 1.55 -2.32 25.78
C GLN A 77 2.67 -1.39 26.29
N GLY A 78 2.56 -0.10 25.95
CA GLY A 78 3.52 0.94 26.35
C GLY A 78 4.73 1.08 25.41
N VAL A 79 4.78 0.34 24.31
CA VAL A 79 5.79 0.46 23.27
C VAL A 79 5.23 1.34 22.14
N GLU A 80 5.99 2.34 21.71
CA GLU A 80 5.61 3.22 20.61
C GLU A 80 5.85 2.54 19.25
N SER A 81 4.96 2.83 18.29
CA SER A 81 5.07 2.31 16.93
C SER A 81 6.11 3.09 16.12
N GLU A 82 6.91 2.36 15.34
CA GLU A 82 7.89 2.91 14.41
C GLU A 82 7.43 2.82 12.95
N LEU A 83 6.20 2.39 12.70
CA LEU A 83 5.66 2.12 11.37
C LEU A 83 5.80 3.33 10.43
N GLU A 84 5.52 4.55 10.91
CA GLU A 84 5.61 5.76 10.09
C GLU A 84 7.06 6.16 9.79
N MET A 85 7.98 5.99 10.75
CA MET A 85 9.41 6.31 10.56
C MET A 85 10.11 5.32 9.62
N LEU A 86 9.63 4.09 9.56
CA LEU A 86 10.25 3.00 8.81
C LEU A 86 9.53 2.70 7.47
N LYS A 87 8.73 3.62 6.97
CA LYS A 87 8.01 3.45 5.67
C LYS A 87 8.95 3.36 4.46
N ASN A 88 10.12 3.97 4.51
CA ASN A 88 11.05 4.04 3.39
C ASN A 88 12.49 3.94 3.92
N VAL A 89 12.97 2.74 4.18
CA VAL A 89 14.34 2.49 4.63
C VAL A 89 15.15 1.94 3.47
N GLU A 90 16.37 2.45 3.29
CA GLU A 90 17.26 1.96 2.23
C GLU A 90 17.67 0.50 2.50
N MET A 91 17.64 -0.33 1.47
CA MET A 91 18.03 -1.74 1.54
C MET A 91 19.46 -1.93 2.07
N SER A 92 20.34 -0.97 1.83
CA SER A 92 21.73 -0.95 2.30
C SER A 92 21.86 -1.11 3.83
N VAL A 93 20.86 -0.68 4.59
CA VAL A 93 20.82 -0.79 6.05
C VAL A 93 20.78 -2.26 6.50
N ILE A 94 20.13 -3.13 5.73
CA ILE A 94 19.96 -4.55 6.07
C ILE A 94 20.77 -5.48 5.14
N GLU A 95 21.76 -4.97 4.41
CA GLU A 95 22.55 -5.77 3.46
C GLU A 95 23.11 -7.06 4.09
N ARG A 96 23.60 -6.98 5.32
CA ARG A 96 24.09 -8.13 6.09
C ARG A 96 22.98 -9.17 6.31
N TRP A 97 21.75 -8.76 6.55
CA TRP A 97 20.61 -9.66 6.78
C TRP A 97 20.27 -10.48 5.55
N LEU A 98 20.35 -9.87 4.36
CA LEU A 98 20.08 -10.56 3.09
C LEU A 98 20.99 -11.78 2.92
N TYR A 99 22.27 -11.65 3.25
CA TYR A 99 23.20 -12.78 3.21
C TYR A 99 22.77 -13.92 4.14
N TYR A 100 22.31 -13.61 5.36
CA TYR A 100 21.85 -14.62 6.30
C TYR A 100 20.49 -15.22 5.87
N PHE A 101 19.60 -14.41 5.36
CA PHE A 101 18.35 -14.91 4.80
C PHE A 101 18.59 -15.90 3.66
N GLU A 102 19.53 -15.63 2.76
CA GLU A 102 19.85 -16.52 1.64
C GLU A 102 20.58 -17.80 2.08
N THR A 103 21.49 -17.70 3.04
CA THR A 103 22.35 -18.83 3.40
C THR A 103 21.81 -19.68 4.54
N LYS A 104 21.10 -19.08 5.51
CA LYS A 104 20.62 -19.75 6.72
C LYS A 104 19.07 -19.78 6.81
N GLY A 105 18.37 -18.90 6.08
CA GLY A 105 16.92 -18.75 6.17
C GLY A 105 16.44 -18.14 7.47
N GLU A 106 17.34 -17.44 8.20
CA GLU A 106 17.06 -16.79 9.47
C GLU A 106 18.14 -15.78 9.82
N PHE A 107 17.81 -14.79 10.65
CA PHE A 107 18.72 -13.77 11.11
C PHE A 107 18.50 -13.46 12.60
N TYR A 108 19.59 -13.28 13.34
CA TYR A 108 19.60 -12.97 14.78
C TYR A 108 20.59 -11.86 15.08
N ILE A 109 20.21 -10.96 15.99
CA ILE A 109 21.11 -10.13 16.79
C ILE A 109 20.77 -10.43 18.24
N ASN A 110 21.66 -11.12 18.94
CA ASN A 110 21.45 -11.42 20.36
C ASN A 110 21.84 -10.23 21.24
N SER A 111 22.81 -9.43 20.77
CA SER A 111 23.25 -8.21 21.46
C SER A 111 23.72 -7.19 20.43
N LEU A 112 22.93 -6.14 20.23
CA LEU A 112 23.23 -5.08 19.26
C LEU A 112 24.62 -4.49 19.48
N SER A 113 24.96 -4.13 20.71
CA SER A 113 26.22 -3.46 21.06
C SER A 113 27.47 -4.32 20.86
N SER A 114 27.34 -5.66 20.80
CA SER A 114 28.47 -6.58 20.63
C SER A 114 28.58 -7.16 19.22
N GLU A 115 27.49 -7.17 18.44
CA GLU A 115 27.45 -7.85 17.15
C GLU A 115 27.39 -6.89 15.96
N VAL A 116 27.06 -5.61 16.20
CA VAL A 116 26.91 -4.59 15.17
C VAL A 116 27.84 -3.43 15.42
N SER A 117 28.54 -2.95 14.38
CA SER A 117 29.43 -1.79 14.51
C SER A 117 28.64 -0.52 14.82
N ILE A 118 29.05 0.22 15.85
CA ILE A 118 28.41 1.46 16.29
C ILE A 118 28.34 2.55 15.20
N ASP A 119 29.30 2.53 14.26
CA ASP A 119 29.37 3.48 13.17
C ASP A 119 28.53 3.05 11.95
N SER A 120 27.89 1.87 11.99
CA SER A 120 27.10 1.38 10.88
C SER A 120 25.70 1.99 10.83
N PRO A 121 25.11 2.21 9.62
CA PRO A 121 23.72 2.63 9.48
C PRO A 121 22.75 1.65 10.16
N GLU A 122 23.06 0.35 10.14
CA GLU A 122 22.28 -0.69 10.83
C GLU A 122 22.22 -0.43 12.34
N PHE A 123 23.36 -0.15 12.99
CA PHE A 123 23.39 0.14 14.42
C PHE A 123 22.58 1.40 14.74
N GLN A 124 22.78 2.47 14.00
CA GLN A 124 22.13 3.76 14.25
C GLN A 124 20.61 3.66 14.19
N ILE A 125 20.06 2.97 13.18
CA ILE A 125 18.62 2.83 13.03
C ILE A 125 18.02 1.92 14.11
N LEU A 126 18.71 0.88 14.55
CA LEU A 126 18.25 -0.03 15.60
C LEU A 126 18.37 0.59 17.01
N ASP A 127 19.44 1.33 17.28
CA ASP A 127 19.70 1.96 18.57
C ASP A 127 18.69 3.08 18.90
N ILE A 128 18.33 3.90 17.89
CA ILE A 128 17.30 4.96 18.04
C ILE A 128 15.96 4.36 18.46
N GLN A 129 15.61 3.17 17.99
CA GLN A 129 14.38 2.47 18.32
C GLN A 129 14.45 1.72 19.66
N GLY A 130 15.59 1.77 20.37
CA GLY A 130 15.81 1.07 21.62
C GLY A 130 16.00 -0.45 21.48
N ILE A 131 16.29 -0.93 20.27
CA ILE A 131 16.48 -2.36 20.00
C ILE A 131 17.81 -2.82 20.57
N LYS A 132 17.76 -3.86 21.39
CA LYS A 132 18.94 -4.51 22.00
C LYS A 132 19.23 -5.86 21.38
N SER A 133 18.18 -6.55 20.98
CA SER A 133 18.21 -7.85 20.33
C SER A 133 17.05 -7.95 19.34
N LEU A 134 17.21 -8.77 18.30
CA LEU A 134 16.11 -9.04 17.36
C LEU A 134 16.26 -10.42 16.72
N MET A 135 15.16 -10.91 16.19
CA MET A 135 15.09 -12.14 15.42
C MET A 135 14.26 -11.89 14.18
N ALA A 136 14.69 -12.36 13.01
CA ALA A 136 13.96 -12.18 11.76
C ALA A 136 13.98 -13.43 10.88
N ALA A 137 12.85 -13.68 10.23
CA ALA A 137 12.65 -14.76 9.25
C ALA A 137 12.27 -14.18 7.88
N PRO A 138 12.84 -14.66 6.76
CA PRO A 138 12.53 -14.16 5.44
C PRO A 138 11.13 -14.56 5.00
N LEU A 139 10.47 -13.65 4.25
CA LEU A 139 9.26 -13.90 3.48
C LEU A 139 9.65 -14.19 2.04
N ARG A 140 9.21 -15.35 1.51
CA ARG A 140 9.59 -15.83 0.18
C ARG A 140 8.38 -16.22 -0.66
N ASP A 141 8.36 -15.65 -1.88
CA ASP A 141 7.53 -16.09 -2.99
C ASP A 141 8.43 -16.35 -4.21
N ASN A 142 8.94 -17.58 -4.38
CA ASN A 142 9.98 -17.92 -5.34
C ASN A 142 11.26 -17.07 -5.22
N LYS A 143 11.15 -15.83 -4.79
CA LYS A 143 12.22 -14.89 -4.45
C LYS A 143 11.98 -14.33 -3.04
N LEU A 144 12.98 -13.66 -2.49
CA LEU A 144 12.85 -12.92 -1.25
C LEU A 144 11.99 -11.67 -1.51
N VAL A 145 10.87 -11.53 -0.77
CA VAL A 145 9.92 -10.43 -0.94
C VAL A 145 9.82 -9.53 0.29
N GLY A 146 10.45 -9.95 1.39
CA GLY A 146 10.41 -9.21 2.65
C GLY A 146 10.94 -10.05 3.80
N PHE A 147 10.64 -9.63 5.01
CA PHE A 147 10.92 -10.40 6.23
C PHE A 147 9.91 -10.05 7.33
N MET A 148 9.76 -10.97 8.26
CA MET A 148 9.04 -10.80 9.52
C MET A 148 10.05 -10.80 10.65
N GLY A 149 9.91 -9.89 11.62
CA GLY A 149 10.82 -9.81 12.75
C GLY A 149 10.13 -9.54 14.08
N VAL A 150 10.87 -9.76 15.16
CA VAL A 150 10.51 -9.39 16.52
C VAL A 150 11.69 -8.68 17.19
N ASP A 151 11.38 -7.59 17.92
CA ASP A 151 12.36 -6.81 18.68
C ASP A 151 12.29 -7.14 20.16
N ASN A 152 13.48 -7.19 20.77
CA ASN A 152 13.69 -7.42 22.20
C ASN A 152 12.91 -8.64 22.74
N PRO A 153 12.93 -9.82 22.05
CA PRO A 153 12.24 -11.00 22.51
C PRO A 153 12.83 -11.49 23.84
N GLN A 154 11.96 -11.92 24.77
CA GLN A 154 12.35 -12.42 26.09
C GLN A 154 12.14 -13.94 26.25
N GLU A 155 11.29 -14.53 25.41
CA GLU A 155 10.95 -15.95 25.45
C GLU A 155 11.17 -16.61 24.08
N ASN A 156 11.38 -17.93 24.07
CA ASN A 156 11.52 -18.75 22.87
C ASN A 156 12.62 -18.26 21.89
N THR A 157 13.62 -17.53 22.38
CA THR A 157 14.66 -16.86 21.60
C THR A 157 15.64 -17.79 20.87
N ASP A 158 15.58 -19.09 21.15
CA ASP A 158 16.42 -20.11 20.56
C ASP A 158 15.85 -20.70 19.25
N SER A 159 14.69 -20.23 18.79
CA SER A 159 14.03 -20.81 17.62
C SER A 159 13.09 -19.84 16.90
N LEU A 160 13.29 -19.68 15.60
CA LEU A 160 12.41 -18.95 14.67
C LEU A 160 11.37 -19.85 14.00
N ILE A 161 11.20 -21.10 14.46
CA ILE A 161 10.38 -22.08 13.75
C ILE A 161 8.93 -21.62 13.55
N LEU A 162 8.33 -20.94 14.55
CA LEU A 162 6.97 -20.41 14.41
C LEU A 162 6.87 -19.37 13.30
N MET A 163 7.75 -18.36 13.28
CA MET A 163 7.76 -17.33 12.22
C MET A 163 8.01 -17.93 10.84
N ARG A 164 8.94 -18.89 10.73
CA ARG A 164 9.24 -19.59 9.47
C ARG A 164 8.07 -20.41 8.94
N LEU A 165 7.33 -21.09 9.81
CA LEU A 165 6.14 -21.84 9.40
C LEU A 165 5.00 -20.93 8.98
N VAL A 166 4.84 -19.80 9.67
CA VAL A 166 3.78 -18.83 9.39
C VAL A 166 4.10 -17.98 8.14
N SER A 167 5.37 -17.75 7.83
CA SER A 167 5.79 -16.89 6.71
C SER A 167 5.17 -17.27 5.37
N ALA A 168 5.02 -18.57 5.09
CA ALA A 168 4.40 -19.04 3.85
C ALA A 168 2.90 -18.67 3.74
N PHE A 169 2.17 -18.66 4.87
CA PHE A 169 0.77 -18.26 4.91
C PHE A 169 0.64 -16.75 4.76
N VAL A 170 1.51 -15.98 5.42
CA VAL A 170 1.57 -14.52 5.28
C VAL A 170 1.80 -14.11 3.83
N VAL A 171 2.80 -14.70 3.16
CA VAL A 171 3.10 -14.41 1.76
C VAL A 171 1.91 -14.71 0.85
N ASN A 172 1.23 -15.85 1.07
CA ASN A 172 0.03 -16.20 0.29
C ASN A 172 -1.12 -15.19 0.48
N ASP A 173 -1.32 -14.66 1.68
CA ASP A 173 -2.35 -13.66 1.94
C ASP A 173 -1.97 -12.27 1.43
N MET A 174 -0.70 -11.88 1.50
CA MET A 174 -0.19 -10.68 0.83
C MET A 174 -0.40 -10.74 -0.68
N GLN A 175 -0.15 -11.90 -1.32
CA GLN A 175 -0.42 -12.11 -2.74
C GLN A 175 -1.90 -11.98 -3.10
N LYS A 176 -2.80 -12.46 -2.25
CA LYS A 176 -4.25 -12.26 -2.46
C LYS A 176 -4.63 -10.79 -2.46
N ARG A 177 -4.04 -9.99 -1.56
CA ARG A 177 -4.21 -8.53 -1.51
C ARG A 177 -3.71 -7.89 -2.80
N GLU A 178 -2.47 -8.15 -3.21
CA GLU A 178 -1.89 -7.62 -4.45
C GLU A 178 -2.72 -8.02 -5.68
N THR A 179 -3.15 -9.27 -5.77
CA THR A 179 -3.99 -9.74 -6.88
C THR A 179 -5.33 -9.00 -6.95
N LEU A 180 -5.96 -8.70 -5.82
CA LEU A 180 -7.21 -7.93 -5.78
C LEU A 180 -6.96 -6.47 -6.20
N GLU A 181 -5.95 -5.82 -5.67
CA GLU A 181 -5.55 -4.46 -6.06
C GLU A 181 -5.23 -4.39 -7.56
N GLN A 182 -4.43 -5.32 -8.08
CA GLN A 182 -4.14 -5.40 -9.51
C GLN A 182 -5.38 -5.62 -10.37
N ARG A 183 -6.33 -6.42 -9.92
CA ARG A 183 -7.61 -6.63 -10.62
C ARG A 183 -8.45 -5.36 -10.64
N ILE A 184 -8.52 -4.64 -9.52
CA ILE A 184 -9.19 -3.35 -9.41
C ILE A 184 -8.52 -2.34 -10.32
N LEU A 185 -7.19 -2.21 -10.27
CA LEU A 185 -6.43 -1.30 -11.14
C LEU A 185 -6.60 -1.62 -12.62
N ARG A 186 -6.66 -2.90 -13.01
CA ARG A 186 -6.95 -3.31 -14.40
C ARG A 186 -8.38 -2.95 -14.80
N ALA A 187 -9.37 -3.18 -13.95
CA ALA A 187 -10.76 -2.82 -14.23
C ALA A 187 -10.91 -1.30 -14.40
N ILE A 188 -10.34 -0.53 -13.51
CA ILE A 188 -10.25 0.93 -13.59
C ILE A 188 -9.48 1.32 -14.87
N GLY A 189 -8.33 0.67 -15.13
CA GLY A 189 -7.49 0.92 -16.29
C GLY A 189 -8.20 0.71 -17.63
N ASN A 190 -9.15 -0.19 -17.71
CA ASN A 190 -9.94 -0.42 -18.92
C ASN A 190 -11.06 0.62 -19.11
N THR A 191 -11.49 1.27 -18.04
CA THR A 191 -12.58 2.25 -18.05
C THR A 191 -12.06 3.66 -18.30
N TYR A 192 -10.92 4.02 -17.68
CA TYR A 192 -10.39 5.37 -17.73
C TYR A 192 -9.18 5.47 -18.66
N VAL A 193 -9.11 6.57 -19.40
CA VAL A 193 -8.01 6.91 -20.30
C VAL A 193 -6.82 7.43 -19.50
N SER A 194 -7.08 8.30 -18.52
CA SER A 194 -6.09 8.81 -17.57
C SER A 194 -6.68 8.97 -16.18
N MET A 195 -5.83 8.84 -15.16
CA MET A 195 -6.19 9.07 -13.76
C MET A 195 -5.02 9.68 -13.01
N ASN A 196 -5.29 10.75 -12.27
CA ASN A 196 -4.32 11.43 -11.43
C ASN A 196 -4.94 11.75 -10.07
N MET A 197 -4.24 11.54 -8.98
CA MET A 197 -4.60 12.07 -7.68
C MET A 197 -4.04 13.49 -7.58
N VAL A 198 -4.91 14.46 -7.36
CA VAL A 198 -4.57 15.90 -7.24
C VAL A 198 -4.72 16.30 -5.79
N ASN A 199 -3.65 16.85 -5.19
CA ASN A 199 -3.69 17.48 -3.88
C ASN A 199 -3.82 19.01 -4.06
N PHE A 200 -4.95 19.55 -3.63
CA PHE A 200 -5.27 20.98 -3.84
C PHE A 200 -4.50 21.91 -2.88
N ARG A 201 -4.00 21.40 -1.74
CA ARG A 201 -3.25 22.20 -0.76
C ARG A 201 -1.78 22.33 -1.15
N GLU A 202 -1.21 21.25 -1.67
CA GLU A 202 0.21 21.17 -1.99
C GLU A 202 0.51 21.53 -3.44
N ASP A 203 -0.54 21.81 -4.25
CA ASP A 203 -0.44 21.97 -5.70
C ASP A 203 0.41 20.83 -6.32
N SER A 204 0.12 19.59 -5.89
CA SER A 204 0.83 18.38 -6.30
C SER A 204 -0.09 17.38 -6.95
N GLN A 205 0.46 16.48 -7.77
CA GLN A 205 -0.27 15.34 -8.32
C GLN A 205 0.56 14.08 -8.31
N THR A 206 -0.15 12.94 -8.12
CA THR A 206 0.40 11.60 -8.29
C THR A 206 -0.33 10.93 -9.44
N GLU A 207 0.42 10.45 -10.42
CA GLU A 207 -0.13 9.75 -11.57
C GLU A 207 -0.50 8.32 -11.18
N ILE A 208 -1.79 7.95 -11.35
CA ILE A 208 -2.31 6.60 -11.13
C ILE A 208 -2.30 5.81 -12.45
N LYS A 209 -2.69 6.47 -13.54
CA LYS A 209 -2.67 5.89 -14.88
C LYS A 209 -2.18 6.90 -15.91
N HIS A 210 -1.10 6.54 -16.60
CA HIS A 210 -0.47 7.34 -17.63
C HIS A 210 -1.27 7.39 -18.94
N PHE A 211 -1.25 8.55 -19.58
CA PHE A 211 -1.76 8.75 -20.93
C PHE A 211 -0.70 9.44 -21.81
N ASP A 212 -0.05 8.67 -22.68
CA ASP A 212 1.09 9.11 -23.51
C ASP A 212 0.86 10.40 -24.29
N VAL A 213 -0.39 10.70 -24.66
CA VAL A 213 -0.73 11.90 -25.42
C VAL A 213 -0.60 13.17 -24.57
N VAL A 214 -0.88 13.08 -23.25
CA VAL A 214 -0.78 14.21 -22.32
C VAL A 214 0.67 14.58 -22.02
N ALA A 215 1.55 13.59 -21.93
CA ALA A 215 2.97 13.79 -21.62
C ALA A 215 3.69 14.76 -22.56
N LYS A 216 3.21 14.91 -23.79
CA LYS A 216 3.77 15.83 -24.80
C LYS A 216 3.42 17.29 -24.55
N TYR A 217 2.37 17.56 -23.79
CA TYR A 217 1.83 18.91 -23.56
C TYR A 217 2.08 19.41 -22.14
N VAL A 218 2.64 18.58 -21.26
CA VAL A 218 2.87 18.90 -19.84
C VAL A 218 4.32 19.36 -19.65
N SER A 219 4.49 20.64 -19.40
CA SER A 219 5.78 21.19 -18.92
C SER A 219 5.92 20.91 -17.43
N ARG A 220 6.97 20.19 -17.02
CA ARG A 220 7.25 19.84 -15.62
C ARG A 220 7.74 21.03 -14.76
N THR A 221 7.74 22.25 -15.30
CA THR A 221 8.30 23.43 -14.65
C THR A 221 7.27 24.33 -13.96
N HIS A 222 5.97 24.02 -14.07
CA HIS A 222 4.87 24.81 -13.51
C HIS A 222 4.04 23.96 -12.55
N GLY A 223 3.29 24.61 -11.65
CA GLY A 223 2.36 23.94 -10.72
C GLY A 223 1.28 23.12 -11.43
N VAL A 224 0.61 22.24 -10.69
CA VAL A 224 -0.38 21.28 -11.24
C VAL A 224 -1.55 22.01 -11.91
N ALA A 225 -1.98 23.14 -11.36
CA ALA A 225 -3.07 23.93 -11.95
C ALA A 225 -2.72 24.41 -13.36
N GLU A 226 -1.50 24.88 -13.59
CA GLU A 226 -1.05 25.33 -14.93
C GLU A 226 -0.85 24.15 -15.89
N MET A 227 -0.35 23.02 -15.38
CA MET A 227 -0.24 21.79 -16.16
C MET A 227 -1.61 21.29 -16.63
N MET A 228 -2.60 21.25 -15.74
CA MET A 228 -3.97 20.88 -16.06
C MET A 228 -4.57 21.79 -17.12
N ARG A 229 -4.45 23.09 -16.94
CA ARG A 229 -4.93 24.10 -17.90
C ARG A 229 -4.30 23.91 -19.28
N SER A 230 -2.98 23.75 -19.33
CA SER A 230 -2.24 23.53 -20.58
C SER A 230 -2.67 22.26 -21.30
N ALA A 231 -2.77 21.15 -20.57
CA ALA A 231 -3.21 19.86 -21.10
C ALA A 231 -4.64 19.93 -21.65
N MET A 232 -5.58 20.49 -20.88
CA MET A 232 -6.97 20.60 -21.31
C MET A 232 -7.16 21.57 -22.47
N THR A 233 -6.38 22.65 -22.55
CA THR A 233 -6.36 23.55 -23.70
C THR A 233 -5.96 22.83 -24.99
N ALA A 234 -4.94 21.95 -24.91
CA ALA A 234 -4.42 21.22 -26.05
C ALA A 234 -5.32 20.03 -26.49
N LEU A 235 -6.01 19.44 -25.56
CA LEU A 235 -6.80 18.22 -25.79
C LEU A 235 -8.24 18.49 -26.16
N THR A 236 -8.83 19.61 -25.76
CA THR A 236 -10.24 19.92 -25.93
C THR A 236 -10.51 20.69 -27.23
N ASP A 237 -11.51 20.27 -27.98
CA ASP A 237 -11.93 20.95 -29.19
C ASP A 237 -12.57 22.30 -28.86
N GLU A 238 -12.54 23.23 -29.82
CA GLU A 238 -12.91 24.65 -29.64
C GLU A 238 -14.32 24.81 -29.06
N GLU A 239 -15.25 23.97 -29.48
CA GLU A 239 -16.67 24.02 -29.07
C GLU A 239 -16.87 23.82 -27.56
N THR A 240 -16.11 22.92 -26.94
CA THR A 240 -16.25 22.57 -25.50
C THR A 240 -15.12 23.13 -24.63
N ARG A 241 -14.13 23.82 -25.22
CA ARG A 241 -12.92 24.24 -24.52
C ARG A 241 -13.19 25.18 -23.36
N ALA A 242 -14.02 26.20 -23.56
CA ALA A 242 -14.27 27.20 -22.54
C ALA A 242 -14.87 26.57 -21.27
N SER A 243 -15.91 25.76 -21.41
CA SER A 243 -16.58 25.06 -20.30
C SER A 243 -15.67 24.01 -19.65
N THR A 244 -14.81 23.35 -20.45
CA THR A 244 -13.87 22.35 -19.92
C THR A 244 -12.76 23.03 -19.09
N LEU A 245 -12.23 24.15 -19.53
CA LEU A 245 -11.22 24.91 -18.79
C LEU A 245 -11.78 25.46 -17.46
N GLU A 246 -13.03 25.94 -17.49
CA GLU A 246 -13.74 26.35 -16.27
C GLU A 246 -13.94 25.17 -15.31
N PHE A 247 -14.36 24.00 -15.85
CA PHE A 247 -14.55 22.80 -15.06
C PHE A 247 -13.25 22.28 -14.45
N THR A 248 -12.14 22.31 -15.18
CA THR A 248 -10.83 21.77 -14.75
C THR A 248 -9.95 22.80 -14.04
N ASP A 249 -10.46 23.99 -13.74
CA ASP A 249 -9.75 24.98 -12.94
C ASP A 249 -9.58 24.49 -11.50
N LEU A 250 -8.36 24.09 -11.15
CA LEU A 250 -8.02 23.55 -9.82
C LEU A 250 -8.10 24.62 -8.73
N THR A 251 -8.07 25.90 -9.06
CA THR A 251 -8.18 26.98 -8.07
C THR A 251 -9.61 27.11 -7.51
N THR A 252 -10.62 26.74 -8.30
CA THR A 252 -12.03 26.78 -7.93
C THR A 252 -12.61 25.39 -7.62
N ALA A 253 -11.92 24.33 -7.99
CA ALA A 253 -12.39 22.94 -7.81
C ALA A 253 -12.73 22.59 -6.36
N PRO A 254 -11.92 22.94 -5.32
CA PRO A 254 -12.24 22.61 -3.93
C PRO A 254 -13.59 23.16 -3.45
N GLU A 255 -13.95 24.40 -3.86
CA GLU A 255 -15.22 25.01 -3.49
C GLU A 255 -16.39 24.33 -4.20
N ARG A 256 -16.26 24.04 -5.50
CA ARG A 256 -17.29 23.32 -6.28
C ARG A 256 -17.51 21.89 -5.81
N LEU A 257 -16.51 21.28 -5.19
CA LEU A 257 -16.54 19.93 -4.66
C LEU A 257 -16.97 19.86 -3.19
N ARG A 258 -17.24 21.01 -2.53
CA ARG A 258 -17.51 21.09 -1.10
C ARG A 258 -18.60 20.13 -0.64
N ASP A 259 -19.73 20.11 -1.34
CA ASP A 259 -20.95 19.39 -0.92
C ASP A 259 -21.24 18.15 -1.78
N VAL A 260 -20.33 17.77 -2.66
CA VAL A 260 -20.51 16.64 -3.59
C VAL A 260 -19.32 15.68 -3.53
N SER A 261 -19.59 14.41 -3.70
CA SER A 261 -18.52 13.38 -3.75
C SER A 261 -17.94 13.23 -5.16
N VAL A 262 -18.73 13.57 -6.19
CA VAL A 262 -18.32 13.46 -7.59
C VAL A 262 -18.85 14.65 -8.38
N LEU A 263 -18.01 15.22 -9.22
CA LEU A 263 -18.40 16.23 -10.20
C LEU A 263 -17.86 15.83 -11.57
N SER A 264 -18.70 15.87 -12.60
CA SER A 264 -18.34 15.40 -13.94
C SER A 264 -18.69 16.43 -15.01
N HIS A 265 -17.90 16.45 -16.10
CA HIS A 265 -18.12 17.29 -17.25
C HIS A 265 -17.77 16.53 -18.52
N ASP A 266 -18.65 16.67 -19.54
CA ASP A 266 -18.46 16.04 -20.85
C ASP A 266 -17.84 17.03 -21.82
N PHE A 267 -16.82 16.60 -22.54
CA PHE A 267 -16.13 17.41 -23.53
C PHE A 267 -15.79 16.61 -24.79
N HIS A 268 -15.52 17.31 -25.88
CA HIS A 268 -15.08 16.72 -27.13
C HIS A 268 -13.58 16.91 -27.33
N SER A 269 -12.90 15.80 -27.65
CA SER A 269 -11.46 15.76 -27.91
C SER A 269 -11.20 15.03 -29.21
N LYS A 270 -10.76 15.76 -30.24
CA LYS A 270 -10.51 15.21 -31.57
C LYS A 270 -11.75 14.52 -32.14
N ASN A 271 -11.83 13.21 -32.09
CA ASN A 271 -12.94 12.40 -32.63
C ASN A 271 -13.72 11.67 -31.54
N HIS A 272 -13.50 12.00 -30.27
CA HIS A 272 -14.07 11.27 -29.14
C HIS A 272 -14.81 12.20 -28.19
N TRP A 273 -15.97 11.75 -27.73
CA TRP A 273 -16.59 12.29 -26.55
C TRP A 273 -15.92 11.73 -25.30
N CYS A 274 -15.51 12.63 -24.44
CA CYS A 274 -14.82 12.33 -23.19
C CYS A 274 -15.65 12.85 -22.01
N ARG A 275 -15.53 12.17 -20.87
CA ARG A 275 -15.97 12.68 -19.56
C ARG A 275 -14.77 12.82 -18.67
N CYS A 276 -14.55 14.00 -18.12
CA CYS A 276 -13.66 14.21 -17.01
C CYS A 276 -14.46 14.31 -15.71
N SER A 277 -13.91 13.74 -14.64
CA SER A 277 -14.57 13.70 -13.34
C SER A 277 -13.57 13.92 -12.23
N PHE A 278 -14.00 14.67 -11.20
CA PHE A 278 -13.33 14.72 -9.90
C PHE A 278 -14.08 13.81 -8.92
N TYR A 279 -13.36 12.88 -8.30
CA TYR A 279 -13.84 12.02 -7.21
C TYR A 279 -13.16 12.43 -5.93
N VAL A 280 -13.91 13.01 -4.98
CA VAL A 280 -13.35 13.47 -3.70
C VAL A 280 -12.85 12.28 -2.89
N MET A 281 -11.59 12.36 -2.43
CA MET A 281 -10.97 11.33 -1.61
C MET A 281 -10.98 11.72 -0.13
N ASN A 282 -10.39 12.87 0.19
CA ASN A 282 -10.24 13.31 1.58
C ASN A 282 -10.72 14.75 1.77
N ARG A 283 -11.27 15.00 2.96
CA ARG A 283 -11.67 16.33 3.45
C ARG A 283 -10.99 16.61 4.77
N ASP A 284 -10.78 17.90 5.06
CA ASP A 284 -10.34 18.31 6.39
C ASP A 284 -11.51 18.38 7.39
N GLU A 285 -11.17 18.72 8.63
CA GLU A 285 -12.13 18.85 9.73
C GLU A 285 -13.23 19.91 9.47
N ASN A 286 -12.98 20.87 8.57
CA ASN A 286 -13.91 21.91 8.16
C ASN A 286 -14.73 21.54 6.91
N GLY A 287 -14.56 20.33 6.38
CA GLY A 287 -15.22 19.84 5.17
C GLY A 287 -14.59 20.31 3.86
N SER A 288 -13.47 21.05 3.90
CA SER A 288 -12.76 21.47 2.68
C SER A 288 -12.04 20.27 2.04
N VAL A 289 -12.11 20.18 0.72
CA VAL A 289 -11.49 19.09 -0.02
C VAL A 289 -9.97 19.24 -0.03
N ILE A 290 -9.26 18.21 0.44
CA ILE A 290 -7.80 18.15 0.45
C ILE A 290 -7.30 17.60 -0.87
N ASP A 291 -7.87 16.47 -1.30
CA ASP A 291 -7.48 15.79 -2.53
C ASP A 291 -8.67 15.11 -3.23
N ALA A 292 -8.50 14.90 -4.53
CA ALA A 292 -9.47 14.21 -5.36
C ALA A 292 -8.75 13.44 -6.49
N ILE A 293 -9.36 12.37 -6.97
CA ILE A 293 -8.95 11.72 -8.22
C ILE A 293 -9.58 12.49 -9.38
N PHE A 294 -8.75 13.01 -10.28
CA PHE A 294 -9.16 13.48 -11.59
C PHE A 294 -9.00 12.36 -12.61
N ALA A 295 -10.10 11.99 -13.25
CA ALA A 295 -10.13 10.87 -14.19
C ALA A 295 -10.82 11.25 -15.49
N VAL A 296 -10.33 10.72 -16.61
CA VAL A 296 -10.90 10.92 -17.95
C VAL A 296 -11.25 9.57 -18.57
N GLN A 297 -12.45 9.46 -19.16
CA GLN A 297 -12.90 8.28 -19.88
C GLN A 297 -13.55 8.64 -21.22
N TYR A 298 -13.52 7.71 -22.18
CA TYR A 298 -14.29 7.84 -23.42
C TYR A 298 -15.75 7.48 -23.18
N ILE A 299 -16.69 8.30 -23.70
CA ILE A 299 -18.14 8.13 -23.56
C ILE A 299 -18.87 8.14 -24.92
N ASP A 300 -18.20 7.78 -26.01
CA ASP A 300 -18.80 7.77 -27.35
C ASP A 300 -20.06 6.91 -27.43
N LYS A 301 -20.06 5.75 -26.75
CA LYS A 301 -21.21 4.83 -26.74
C LYS A 301 -22.40 5.42 -25.99
N GLU A 302 -22.16 6.07 -24.88
CA GLU A 302 -23.15 6.76 -24.05
C GLU A 302 -23.76 7.93 -24.82
N LYS A 303 -22.93 8.77 -25.42
CA LYS A 303 -23.37 9.90 -26.24
C LYS A 303 -24.18 9.48 -27.49
N LYS A 304 -23.79 8.40 -28.13
CA LYS A 304 -24.55 7.87 -29.25
C LYS A 304 -25.95 7.45 -28.82
N LYS A 305 -26.08 6.75 -27.70
CA LYS A 305 -27.41 6.36 -27.16
C LYS A 305 -28.23 7.57 -26.77
N GLU A 306 -27.65 8.56 -26.10
CA GLU A 306 -28.31 9.81 -25.71
C GLU A 306 -28.89 10.53 -26.94
N LEU A 307 -28.13 10.64 -28.03
CA LEU A 307 -28.55 11.21 -29.27
C LEU A 307 -29.67 10.41 -29.95
N GLU A 308 -29.61 9.09 -29.94
CA GLU A 308 -30.66 8.22 -30.45
C GLU A 308 -31.98 8.39 -29.68
N TYR A 309 -31.91 8.42 -28.33
CA TYR A 309 -33.10 8.69 -27.49
C TYR A 309 -33.65 10.10 -27.72
N SER A 310 -32.83 11.11 -27.82
CA SER A 310 -33.25 12.49 -28.06
C SER A 310 -33.96 12.64 -29.40
N ARG A 311 -33.44 12.00 -30.47
CA ARG A 311 -34.05 11.97 -31.79
C ARG A 311 -35.38 11.22 -31.79
N ALA A 312 -35.47 10.10 -31.07
CA ALA A 312 -36.70 9.32 -30.94
C ALA A 312 -37.79 10.12 -30.20
N LEU A 313 -37.41 10.80 -29.13
CA LEU A 313 -38.31 11.66 -28.33
C LEU A 313 -38.85 12.82 -29.19
N LYS A 314 -37.97 13.49 -29.94
CA LYS A 314 -38.34 14.62 -30.81
C LYS A 314 -39.34 14.16 -31.89
N ARG A 315 -39.09 13.02 -32.54
CA ARG A 315 -40.02 12.44 -33.52
C ARG A 315 -41.40 12.06 -32.93
N ALA A 316 -41.39 11.55 -31.66
CA ALA A 316 -42.64 11.21 -30.99
C ALA A 316 -43.47 12.46 -30.65
N LEU A 317 -42.82 13.58 -30.30
CA LEU A 317 -43.48 14.87 -30.03
C LEU A 317 -43.98 15.58 -31.30
N GLU A 318 -43.29 15.41 -32.44
CA GLU A 318 -43.68 16.00 -33.74
C GLU A 318 -44.85 15.23 -34.40
N ASN A 319 -45.14 14.01 -33.96
CA ASN A 319 -46.24 13.16 -34.46
C ASN A 319 -47.51 13.20 -33.57
N GLN A 320 -47.57 14.04 -32.54
CA GLN A 320 -48.74 14.37 -31.75
C GLN A 320 -49.34 15.70 -32.19
#